data_6f21aff1d8cfc67eaf0c3a775c2b1bd1
#
_entry.id   6f21aff1d8cfc67eaf0c3a775c2b1bd1
#
_cell.length_a   1.000
_cell.length_b   1.000
_cell.length_c   1.000
_cell.angle_alpha   90.00
_cell.angle_beta   90.00
_cell.angle_gamma   90.00
#
_symmetry.space_group_name_H-M   'P 1'
#
loop_
_entity.id
_entity.type
_entity.pdbx_description
1 polymer ?
#
loop_
_entity_poly.entity_id
_entity_poly.type
_entity_poly.pdbx_seq_one_letter_code
_entity_poly.pdbx_strand_id
1 'polypeptide(L)'
;MTRTALSACRVDCYCVVSCFCGVCCLMVDSRGSSGGGVLPARGSRRIAGGSRAGDGNVFLRVLLACGVVVAILLFAWTLGGDESEGRYVVAGDSMSPTLVSGQELDVDPDAPVQVGSVVVFEEPEGWRHPGRTAVKRVAAVAGDVVSLRGGGLRVNGRMVAALPGSCVSGGEATVPDGGVFVVGDNRAVSRDSMTVACESGSVSDGVVSLSFVRGVVR
;
A
#
# COMPACT_ATOMS: atom_id res chain seq x y z
N MET A 1 -45.08 0.25 -28.59
CA MET A 1 -45.27 -1.21 -28.33
C MET A 1 -43.88 -1.76 -28.03
N THR A 2 -43.45 -2.23 -26.94
CA THR A 2 -43.96 -2.74 -25.70
C THR A 2 -42.92 -2.49 -24.60
N ARG A 3 -43.39 -2.11 -23.45
CA ARG A 3 -42.64 -2.01 -22.16
C ARG A 3 -42.15 -3.39 -21.76
N THR A 4 -41.02 -3.48 -21.10
CA THR A 4 -40.96 -4.26 -19.85
C THR A 4 -39.83 -3.71 -18.97
N ALA A 5 -40.20 -3.24 -17.79
CA ALA A 5 -39.36 -2.93 -16.65
C ALA A 5 -39.17 -4.21 -15.84
N LEU A 6 -38.00 -4.34 -15.21
CA LEU A 6 -37.76 -5.12 -13.99
C LEU A 6 -36.42 -4.62 -13.43
N SER A 7 -36.48 -3.87 -12.43
CA SER A 7 -36.58 -4.19 -11.00
C SER A 7 -35.22 -4.36 -10.34
N ALA A 8 -35.00 -3.41 -9.48
CA ALA A 8 -33.90 -3.26 -8.55
C ALA A 8 -33.65 -4.53 -7.70
N CYS A 9 -32.40 -4.85 -7.48
CA CYS A 9 -31.96 -5.50 -6.26
C CYS A 9 -30.66 -4.85 -5.84
N ARG A 10 -30.84 -3.82 -5.01
CA ARG A 10 -29.81 -3.28 -4.13
C ARG A 10 -29.70 -4.25 -2.97
N VAL A 11 -28.57 -4.91 -2.84
CA VAL A 11 -28.19 -5.60 -1.61
C VAL A 11 -26.83 -5.07 -1.22
N ASP A 12 -26.87 -4.05 -0.35
CA ASP A 12 -25.72 -3.64 0.44
C ASP A 12 -25.38 -4.78 1.40
N CYS A 13 -24.37 -5.55 1.08
CA CYS A 13 -23.73 -6.45 2.03
C CYS A 13 -22.38 -5.86 2.44
N TYR A 14 -22.42 -4.97 3.43
CA TYR A 14 -21.26 -4.70 4.28
C TYR A 14 -21.08 -5.90 5.21
N CYS A 15 -20.27 -6.86 4.81
CA CYS A 15 -19.72 -7.87 5.70
C CYS A 15 -18.28 -7.47 6.05
N VAL A 16 -18.14 -6.57 7.02
CA VAL A 16 -16.86 -6.31 7.67
C VAL A 16 -16.66 -7.40 8.72
N VAL A 17 -15.71 -8.28 8.40
CA VAL A 17 -14.74 -8.92 9.31
C VAL A 17 -15.11 -8.90 10.80
N SER A 18 -15.41 -10.06 11.33
CA SER A 18 -14.96 -10.55 12.65
C SER A 18 -15.43 -11.98 12.85
N CYS A 19 -14.62 -12.93 12.46
CA CYS A 19 -14.74 -14.32 12.90
C CYS A 19 -13.44 -14.69 13.61
N PHE A 20 -13.35 -14.30 14.88
CA PHE A 20 -12.46 -14.92 15.85
C PHE A 20 -13.10 -14.79 17.24
N CYS A 21 -13.98 -15.67 17.55
CA CYS A 21 -14.18 -16.19 18.91
C CYS A 21 -15.24 -17.29 18.85
N GLY A 22 -14.79 -18.53 18.91
CA GLY A 22 -15.65 -19.66 19.13
C GLY A 22 -16.22 -19.60 20.56
N VAL A 23 -17.43 -19.09 20.71
CA VAL A 23 -18.28 -19.36 21.88
C VAL A 23 -19.68 -19.63 21.35
N CYS A 24 -20.07 -20.88 21.61
CA CYS A 24 -21.34 -21.53 21.41
C CYS A 24 -22.55 -20.62 21.59
N CYS A 25 -23.37 -20.51 20.56
CA CYS A 25 -24.72 -19.97 20.63
C CYS A 25 -25.63 -21.04 21.26
N LEU A 26 -26.02 -20.88 22.53
CA LEU A 26 -27.12 -21.62 23.13
C LEU A 26 -28.43 -20.97 22.65
N MET A 27 -29.10 -21.62 21.71
CA MET A 27 -30.48 -21.31 21.37
C MET A 27 -31.40 -21.72 22.53
N VAL A 28 -32.05 -20.76 23.14
CA VAL A 28 -33.22 -21.00 23.99
C VAL A 28 -34.43 -21.02 23.08
N ASP A 29 -34.99 -22.21 22.89
CA ASP A 29 -36.25 -22.40 22.19
C ASP A 29 -37.41 -22.24 23.18
N SER A 30 -38.19 -21.19 23.00
CA SER A 30 -39.41 -20.94 23.75
C SER A 30 -40.62 -21.40 22.90
N ARG A 31 -41.08 -22.63 23.11
CA ARG A 31 -42.42 -23.02 22.74
C ARG A 31 -43.09 -23.74 23.91
N GLY A 32 -44.09 -23.09 24.44
CA GLY A 32 -44.96 -23.67 25.43
C GLY A 32 -45.87 -24.75 24.86
N SER A 33 -46.20 -25.72 25.67
CA SER A 33 -47.41 -26.48 25.56
C SER A 33 -47.82 -26.99 26.94
N SER A 34 -49.04 -26.67 27.29
CA SER A 34 -49.82 -27.04 28.46
C SER A 34 -50.11 -28.53 28.51
N GLY A 35 -50.11 -29.10 29.69
CA GLY A 35 -50.64 -30.46 29.95
C GLY A 35 -50.52 -30.85 31.40
N GLY A 36 -51.61 -30.85 32.10
CA GLY A 36 -51.72 -31.15 33.54
C GLY A 36 -51.54 -32.64 33.89
N GLY A 37 -51.30 -32.92 35.13
CA GLY A 37 -51.30 -34.30 35.68
C GLY A 37 -50.63 -34.43 37.03
N VAL A 38 -51.43 -34.28 38.07
CA VAL A 38 -51.46 -35.12 39.32
C VAL A 38 -50.14 -35.44 40.07
N LEU A 39 -50.11 -34.93 41.33
CA LEU A 39 -49.20 -35.36 42.43
C LEU A 39 -49.34 -36.83 42.83
N PRO A 40 -48.29 -37.45 43.40
CA PRO A 40 -48.30 -37.58 44.85
C PRO A 40 -46.93 -37.33 45.53
N ALA A 41 -47.05 -37.23 46.83
CA ALA A 41 -46.15 -36.73 47.84
C ALA A 41 -44.93 -37.61 48.20
N ARG A 42 -44.00 -36.96 48.91
CA ARG A 42 -43.06 -37.46 49.93
C ARG A 42 -41.69 -37.94 49.50
N GLY A 43 -40.74 -37.19 50.00
CA GLY A 43 -39.34 -37.64 50.09
C GLY A 43 -38.40 -36.48 50.41
N SER A 44 -38.36 -36.02 51.66
CA SER A 44 -37.35 -35.06 52.12
C SER A 44 -35.97 -35.70 52.12
N ARG A 45 -35.12 -35.40 51.15
CA ARG A 45 -33.68 -35.58 51.24
C ARG A 45 -33.00 -34.25 51.37
N ARG A 46 -32.41 -34.00 52.52
CA ARG A 46 -31.50 -32.91 52.78
C ARG A 46 -30.33 -33.05 51.80
N ILE A 47 -30.23 -32.14 50.87
CA ILE A 47 -29.08 -31.97 50.02
C ILE A 47 -28.15 -31.04 50.80
N ALA A 48 -27.01 -31.58 51.22
CA ALA A 48 -25.94 -30.83 51.85
C ALA A 48 -25.46 -29.77 50.84
N GLY A 49 -25.57 -28.50 51.25
CA GLY A 49 -25.03 -27.38 50.48
C GLY A 49 -23.50 -27.44 50.46
N GLY A 50 -22.95 -27.98 49.39
CA GLY A 50 -21.56 -27.79 49.07
C GLY A 50 -21.36 -26.37 48.53
N SER A 51 -20.89 -25.47 49.35
CA SER A 51 -20.43 -24.16 48.95
C SER A 51 -19.21 -24.32 48.01
N ARG A 52 -19.43 -24.20 46.72
CA ARG A 52 -18.33 -24.01 45.75
C ARG A 52 -17.74 -22.61 45.93
N ALA A 53 -16.85 -22.47 46.91
CA ALA A 53 -15.94 -21.36 46.95
C ALA A 53 -14.74 -21.72 46.07
N GLY A 54 -14.73 -21.32 44.80
CA GLY A 54 -13.62 -21.70 43.92
C GLY A 54 -13.53 -20.97 42.58
N ASP A 55 -14.64 -20.42 42.08
CA ASP A 55 -14.66 -20.00 40.64
C ASP A 55 -14.19 -18.55 40.36
N GLY A 56 -14.11 -17.69 41.38
CA GLY A 56 -13.67 -16.29 41.19
C GLY A 56 -12.18 -16.16 40.81
N ASN A 57 -11.34 -17.05 41.34
CA ASN A 57 -9.92 -16.97 41.05
C ASN A 57 -9.53 -17.54 39.68
N VAL A 58 -10.32 -18.45 39.11
CA VAL A 58 -10.07 -19.03 37.79
C VAL A 58 -10.39 -18.00 36.73
N PHE A 59 -11.52 -17.30 36.85
CA PHE A 59 -11.93 -16.26 35.92
C PHE A 59 -10.92 -15.08 35.88
N LEU A 60 -10.47 -14.62 37.05
CA LEU A 60 -9.46 -13.57 37.15
C LEU A 60 -8.11 -14.03 36.55
N ARG A 61 -7.70 -15.27 36.75
CA ARG A 61 -6.47 -15.81 36.14
C ARG A 61 -6.56 -15.89 34.62
N VAL A 62 -7.72 -16.30 34.08
CA VAL A 62 -7.95 -16.33 32.63
C VAL A 62 -7.90 -14.92 32.04
N LEU A 63 -8.54 -13.92 32.68
CA LEU A 63 -8.50 -12.52 32.23
C LEU A 63 -7.07 -11.96 32.24
N LEU A 64 -6.29 -12.24 33.28
CA LEU A 64 -4.89 -11.84 33.36
C LEU A 64 -4.04 -12.50 32.28
N ALA A 65 -4.24 -13.80 32.05
CA ALA A 65 -3.54 -14.52 31.00
C ALA A 65 -3.86 -13.97 29.61
N CYS A 66 -5.15 -13.71 29.30
CA CYS A 66 -5.56 -13.08 28.05
C CYS A 66 -4.98 -11.67 27.89
N GLY A 67 -4.96 -10.88 28.96
CA GLY A 67 -4.35 -9.53 28.96
C GLY A 67 -2.86 -9.57 28.64
N VAL A 68 -2.12 -10.52 29.23
CA VAL A 68 -0.68 -10.71 28.94
C VAL A 68 -0.47 -11.14 27.49
N VAL A 69 -1.27 -12.05 26.97
CA VAL A 69 -1.17 -12.50 25.56
C VAL A 69 -1.44 -11.33 24.61
N VAL A 70 -2.49 -10.54 24.86
CA VAL A 70 -2.80 -9.36 24.05
C VAL A 70 -1.65 -8.33 24.12
N ALA A 71 -1.10 -8.09 25.31
CA ALA A 71 0.04 -7.19 25.47
C ALA A 71 1.28 -7.68 24.72
N ILE A 72 1.56 -8.99 24.75
CA ILE A 72 2.67 -9.59 23.99
C ILE A 72 2.43 -9.45 22.49
N LEU A 73 1.21 -9.69 22.01
CA LEU A 73 0.88 -9.55 20.59
C LEU A 73 0.97 -8.11 20.12
N LEU A 74 0.49 -7.15 20.92
CA LEU A 74 0.62 -5.73 20.61
C LEU A 74 2.10 -5.29 20.63
N PHE A 75 2.88 -5.78 21.59
CA PHE A 75 4.32 -5.51 21.65
C PHE A 75 5.07 -6.15 20.48
N ALA A 76 4.74 -7.38 20.10
CA ALA A 76 5.31 -8.03 18.91
C ALA A 76 4.94 -7.27 17.62
N TRP A 77 3.76 -6.68 17.57
CA TRP A 77 3.33 -5.85 16.43
C TRP A 77 4.11 -4.54 16.34
N THR A 78 4.48 -3.96 17.48
CA THR A 78 5.34 -2.75 17.51
C THR A 78 6.81 -3.04 17.21
N LEU A 79 7.27 -4.29 17.45
CA LEU A 79 8.63 -4.72 17.10
C LEU A 79 8.73 -5.29 15.67
N GLY A 80 7.62 -5.69 15.08
CA GLY A 80 7.52 -6.17 13.70
C GLY A 80 7.39 -5.03 12.69
N GLY A 81 8.11 -3.93 12.87
CA GLY A 81 8.38 -3.01 11.79
C GLY A 81 9.10 -3.80 10.70
N ASP A 82 8.46 -3.96 9.56
CA ASP A 82 9.03 -4.56 8.36
C ASP A 82 10.15 -3.61 7.89
N GLU A 83 11.32 -3.71 8.52
CA GLU A 83 12.57 -3.21 7.96
C GLU A 83 12.95 -4.17 6.82
N SER A 84 12.16 -4.16 5.77
CA SER A 84 12.68 -4.45 4.44
C SER A 84 13.60 -3.28 4.11
N GLU A 85 14.80 -3.25 4.70
CA GLU A 85 15.91 -2.46 4.19
C GLU A 85 15.92 -2.71 2.68
N GLY A 86 15.57 -1.66 1.92
CA GLY A 86 15.27 -1.75 0.52
C GLY A 86 16.50 -2.14 -0.30
N ARG A 87 16.86 -3.42 -0.27
CA ARG A 87 17.82 -3.97 -1.22
C ARG A 87 17.13 -4.18 -2.55
N TYR A 88 17.55 -3.41 -3.50
CA TYR A 88 17.09 -3.51 -4.88
C TYR A 88 18.23 -4.01 -5.74
N VAL A 89 17.90 -4.79 -6.78
CA VAL A 89 18.86 -5.24 -7.78
C VAL A 89 18.54 -4.53 -9.09
N VAL A 90 19.54 -3.91 -9.69
CA VAL A 90 19.41 -3.24 -10.98
C VAL A 90 19.06 -4.25 -12.07
N ALA A 91 17.91 -4.05 -12.73
CA ALA A 91 17.50 -4.84 -13.88
C ALA A 91 17.52 -3.97 -15.14
N GLY A 92 18.50 -4.21 -16.01
CA GLY A 92 18.67 -3.49 -17.28
C GLY A 92 19.66 -2.34 -17.26
N ASP A 93 19.84 -1.68 -18.40
CA ASP A 93 20.95 -0.80 -18.68
C ASP A 93 20.60 0.69 -18.74
N SER A 94 19.40 1.06 -18.27
CA SER A 94 18.92 2.45 -18.37
C SER A 94 19.72 3.47 -17.57
N MET A 95 20.50 3.02 -16.59
CA MET A 95 21.37 3.85 -15.75
C MET A 95 22.87 3.63 -16.03
N SER A 96 23.21 2.83 -17.05
CA SER A 96 24.60 2.61 -17.46
C SER A 96 25.21 3.92 -17.99
N PRO A 97 26.49 4.21 -17.70
CA PRO A 97 27.44 3.39 -16.97
C PRO A 97 27.39 3.59 -15.44
N THR A 98 26.55 4.47 -14.92
CA THR A 98 26.50 4.82 -13.48
C THR A 98 26.12 3.60 -12.63
N LEU A 99 25.10 2.84 -13.07
CA LEU A 99 24.66 1.60 -12.46
C LEU A 99 24.65 0.52 -13.52
N VAL A 100 25.08 -0.69 -13.16
CA VAL A 100 25.12 -1.83 -14.07
C VAL A 100 24.11 -2.91 -13.67
N SER A 101 23.60 -3.64 -14.65
CA SER A 101 22.66 -4.75 -14.41
C SER A 101 23.26 -5.79 -13.46
N GLY A 102 22.48 -6.23 -12.47
CA GLY A 102 22.90 -7.14 -11.41
C GLY A 102 23.51 -6.45 -10.17
N GLN A 103 23.76 -5.14 -10.22
CA GLN A 103 24.26 -4.40 -9.07
C GLN A 103 23.17 -4.31 -7.98
N GLU A 104 23.57 -4.60 -6.73
CA GLU A 104 22.73 -4.35 -5.55
C GLU A 104 22.78 -2.86 -5.17
N LEU A 105 21.63 -2.32 -4.81
CA LEU A 105 21.48 -0.93 -4.39
C LEU A 105 21.10 -0.88 -2.91
N ASP A 106 21.78 -0.03 -2.19
CA ASP A 106 21.39 0.42 -0.85
C ASP A 106 20.56 1.69 -1.01
N VAL A 107 19.31 1.65 -0.50
CA VAL A 107 18.31 2.71 -0.70
C VAL A 107 17.88 3.27 0.64
N ASP A 108 18.06 4.56 0.79
CA ASP A 108 17.64 5.32 1.96
C ASP A 108 16.25 5.92 1.73
N PRO A 109 15.20 5.45 2.43
CA PRO A 109 13.84 5.95 2.27
C PRO A 109 13.65 7.37 2.83
N ASP A 110 14.51 7.79 3.77
CA ASP A 110 14.39 9.07 4.47
C ASP A 110 15.30 10.16 3.86
N ALA A 111 16.16 9.78 2.91
CA ALA A 111 17.05 10.74 2.27
C ALA A 111 16.26 11.75 1.42
N PRO A 112 16.64 13.05 1.46
CA PRO A 112 15.96 14.08 0.69
C PRO A 112 16.16 13.88 -0.81
N VAL A 113 15.06 13.91 -1.56
CA VAL A 113 15.08 13.84 -3.02
C VAL A 113 15.46 15.20 -3.59
N GLN A 114 16.58 15.27 -4.31
CA GLN A 114 17.13 16.50 -4.90
C GLN A 114 17.50 16.28 -6.35
N VAL A 115 17.70 17.36 -7.11
CA VAL A 115 18.25 17.28 -8.46
C VAL A 115 19.61 16.57 -8.42
N GLY A 116 19.75 15.55 -9.26
CA GLY A 116 20.92 14.69 -9.31
C GLY A 116 20.84 13.41 -8.47
N SER A 117 19.94 13.32 -7.49
CA SER A 117 19.70 12.08 -6.74
C SER A 117 19.31 10.94 -7.69
N VAL A 118 19.81 9.74 -7.42
CA VAL A 118 19.32 8.51 -8.07
C VAL A 118 18.25 7.94 -7.17
N VAL A 119 17.05 7.76 -7.70
CA VAL A 119 15.88 7.31 -6.92
C VAL A 119 15.35 5.98 -7.43
N VAL A 120 14.89 5.17 -6.48
CA VAL A 120 14.08 3.98 -6.75
C VAL A 120 12.62 4.38 -6.59
N PHE A 121 11.79 4.05 -7.56
CA PHE A 121 10.37 4.40 -7.54
C PHE A 121 9.54 3.36 -8.29
N GLU A 122 8.22 3.37 -8.05
CA GLU A 122 7.26 2.57 -8.81
C GLU A 122 6.74 3.39 -10.00
N GLU A 123 6.69 2.77 -11.17
CA GLU A 123 6.16 3.43 -12.38
C GLU A 123 4.68 3.79 -12.14
N PRO A 124 4.28 5.08 -12.35
CA PRO A 124 2.92 5.53 -12.15
C PRO A 124 1.92 4.90 -13.12
N GLU A 125 0.63 5.01 -12.79
CA GLU A 125 -0.45 4.77 -13.73
C GLU A 125 -0.27 5.62 -15.01
N GLY A 126 -0.51 5.02 -16.17
CA GLY A 126 -0.28 5.68 -17.46
C GLY A 126 1.12 5.48 -18.04
N TRP A 127 2.08 4.99 -17.25
CA TRP A 127 3.35 4.51 -17.78
C TRP A 127 3.20 3.08 -18.31
N ARG A 128 4.23 2.60 -19.04
CA ARG A 128 4.14 1.30 -19.75
C ARG A 128 3.93 0.11 -18.83
N HIS A 129 4.50 0.18 -17.63
CA HIS A 129 4.47 -0.92 -16.65
C HIS A 129 4.13 -0.39 -15.25
N PRO A 130 2.87 0.02 -15.01
CA PRO A 130 2.45 0.55 -13.72
C PRO A 130 2.80 -0.39 -12.57
N GLY A 131 3.30 0.17 -11.46
CA GLY A 131 3.71 -0.60 -10.27
C GLY A 131 5.06 -1.32 -10.41
N ARG A 132 5.71 -1.29 -11.58
CA ARG A 132 7.06 -1.82 -11.73
C ARG A 132 8.08 -0.92 -11.07
N THR A 133 8.99 -1.49 -10.30
CA THR A 133 10.12 -0.76 -9.72
C THR A 133 11.10 -0.34 -10.80
N ALA A 134 11.48 0.92 -10.80
CA ALA A 134 12.45 1.53 -11.70
C ALA A 134 13.48 2.36 -10.92
N VAL A 135 14.65 2.53 -11.52
CA VAL A 135 15.74 3.37 -11.00
C VAL A 135 16.06 4.43 -12.02
N LYS A 136 16.03 5.72 -11.62
CA LYS A 136 16.34 6.86 -12.49
C LYS A 136 16.98 7.99 -11.70
N ARG A 137 17.55 8.96 -12.43
CA ARG A 137 18.12 10.18 -11.86
C ARG A 137 17.10 11.31 -11.89
N VAL A 138 16.98 12.06 -10.80
CA VAL A 138 16.15 13.26 -10.70
C VAL A 138 16.77 14.36 -11.54
N ALA A 139 16.05 14.82 -12.55
CA ALA A 139 16.44 15.92 -13.42
C ALA A 139 15.82 17.26 -12.99
N ALA A 140 14.60 17.21 -12.40
CA ALA A 140 13.92 18.38 -11.90
C ALA A 140 13.05 18.03 -10.69
N VAL A 141 12.83 18.99 -9.81
CA VAL A 141 12.01 18.90 -8.61
C VAL A 141 10.90 19.96 -8.64
N ALA A 142 10.02 19.96 -7.66
CA ALA A 142 8.93 20.91 -7.53
C ALA A 142 9.41 22.37 -7.74
N GLY A 143 8.67 23.12 -8.55
CA GLY A 143 8.97 24.51 -8.92
C GLY A 143 9.89 24.68 -10.12
N ASP A 144 10.62 23.64 -10.55
CA ASP A 144 11.44 23.71 -11.76
C ASP A 144 10.57 23.74 -13.03
N VAL A 145 10.98 24.52 -14.01
CA VAL A 145 10.36 24.55 -15.34
C VAL A 145 11.06 23.57 -16.26
N VAL A 146 10.33 22.55 -16.69
CA VAL A 146 10.81 21.53 -17.62
C VAL A 146 10.27 21.82 -19.02
N SER A 147 11.14 21.78 -20.02
CA SER A 147 10.80 21.99 -21.41
C SER A 147 11.43 20.93 -22.31
N LEU A 148 10.62 20.30 -23.16
CA LEU A 148 11.03 19.34 -24.17
C LEU A 148 10.85 19.98 -25.55
N ARG A 149 11.81 20.80 -25.94
CA ARG A 149 11.81 21.53 -27.21
C ARG A 149 13.21 21.63 -27.80
N GLY A 150 13.30 21.87 -29.11
CA GLY A 150 14.58 22.13 -29.78
C GLY A 150 15.60 20.99 -29.65
N GLY A 151 15.15 19.76 -29.66
CA GLY A 151 16.04 18.59 -29.61
C GLY A 151 16.58 18.25 -28.22
N GLY A 152 16.05 18.86 -27.14
CA GLY A 152 16.59 18.62 -25.79
C GLY A 152 15.59 18.80 -24.65
N LEU A 153 15.92 18.13 -23.54
CA LEU A 153 15.35 18.40 -22.22
C LEU A 153 16.07 19.60 -21.62
N ARG A 154 15.28 20.62 -21.28
CA ARG A 154 15.77 21.78 -20.55
C ARG A 154 15.08 21.88 -19.21
N VAL A 155 15.85 22.23 -18.19
CA VAL A 155 15.34 22.55 -16.87
C VAL A 155 15.78 23.97 -16.55
N ASN A 156 14.81 24.84 -16.26
CA ASN A 156 15.03 26.28 -16.03
C ASN A 156 15.86 26.92 -17.17
N GLY A 157 15.55 26.54 -18.42
CA GLY A 157 16.24 27.01 -19.63
C GLY A 157 17.61 26.38 -19.93
N ARG A 158 18.20 25.60 -19.00
CA ARG A 158 19.49 24.94 -19.22
C ARG A 158 19.30 23.56 -19.82
N MET A 159 20.09 23.23 -20.84
CA MET A 159 20.10 21.90 -21.46
C MET A 159 20.61 20.86 -20.46
N VAL A 160 19.82 19.80 -20.24
CA VAL A 160 20.14 18.68 -19.32
C VAL A 160 20.43 17.39 -20.09
N ALA A 161 19.63 17.11 -21.13
CA ALA A 161 19.79 15.91 -21.94
C ALA A 161 19.31 16.16 -23.38
N ALA A 162 19.87 15.40 -24.33
CA ALA A 162 19.33 15.35 -25.68
C ALA A 162 18.04 14.55 -25.74
N LEU A 163 17.09 14.96 -26.59
CA LEU A 163 15.87 14.19 -26.86
C LEU A 163 16.20 12.94 -27.69
N PRO A 164 15.46 11.81 -27.49
CA PRO A 164 15.45 10.74 -28.46
C PRO A 164 15.03 11.25 -29.85
N GLY A 165 15.62 10.70 -30.92
CA GLY A 165 15.39 11.18 -32.27
C GLY A 165 13.93 11.14 -32.77
N SER A 166 13.06 10.41 -32.09
CA SER A 166 11.61 10.33 -32.37
C SER A 166 10.77 11.38 -31.64
N CYS A 167 11.35 12.13 -30.73
CA CYS A 167 10.63 13.14 -29.95
C CYS A 167 10.62 14.48 -30.66
N VAL A 168 9.43 14.92 -31.06
CA VAL A 168 9.25 16.23 -31.71
C VAL A 168 9.13 17.35 -30.68
N SER A 169 8.30 17.16 -29.68
CA SER A 169 8.10 18.08 -28.55
C SER A 169 7.22 17.43 -27.48
N GLY A 170 7.55 17.64 -26.22
CA GLY A 170 6.71 17.28 -25.07
C GLY A 170 6.10 18.51 -24.41
N GLY A 171 6.30 19.71 -24.98
CA GLY A 171 5.82 20.97 -24.42
C GLY A 171 6.71 21.53 -23.30
N GLU A 172 6.09 22.32 -22.43
CA GLU A 172 6.73 22.94 -21.27
C GLU A 172 5.75 22.96 -20.10
N ALA A 173 6.21 22.63 -18.91
CA ALA A 173 5.42 22.68 -17.68
C ALA A 173 6.32 22.90 -16.47
N THR A 174 5.74 23.47 -15.40
CA THR A 174 6.38 23.51 -14.08
C THR A 174 6.09 22.22 -13.36
N VAL A 175 7.11 21.62 -12.74
CA VAL A 175 6.95 20.45 -11.88
C VAL A 175 6.10 20.84 -10.66
N PRO A 176 4.96 20.16 -10.41
CA PRO A 176 4.08 20.50 -9.29
C PRO A 176 4.71 20.12 -7.94
N ASP A 177 4.15 20.65 -6.86
CA ASP A 177 4.52 20.26 -5.50
C ASP A 177 4.37 18.75 -5.31
N GLY A 178 5.38 18.15 -4.68
CA GLY A 178 5.43 16.69 -4.50
C GLY A 178 5.73 15.91 -5.79
N GLY A 179 6.13 16.57 -6.87
CA GLY A 179 6.52 15.95 -8.12
C GLY A 179 8.02 15.97 -8.38
N VAL A 180 8.49 15.02 -9.18
CA VAL A 180 9.85 14.98 -9.73
C VAL A 180 9.83 14.59 -11.19
N PHE A 181 10.81 15.06 -11.96
CA PHE A 181 11.04 14.64 -13.34
C PHE A 181 12.32 13.81 -13.39
N VAL A 182 12.22 12.55 -13.81
CA VAL A 182 13.33 11.61 -13.72
C VAL A 182 13.81 11.15 -15.10
N VAL A 183 15.12 10.94 -15.23
CA VAL A 183 15.75 10.53 -16.49
C VAL A 183 16.77 9.40 -16.21
N GLY A 184 16.92 8.52 -17.17
CA GLY A 184 17.99 7.52 -17.12
C GLY A 184 19.29 8.08 -17.66
N ASP A 185 20.42 7.62 -17.14
CA ASP A 185 21.76 8.06 -17.59
C ASP A 185 22.08 7.52 -18.98
N ASN A 186 21.60 6.33 -19.32
CA ASN A 186 21.71 5.76 -20.65
C ASN A 186 20.52 6.20 -21.54
N ARG A 187 20.70 7.31 -22.24
CA ARG A 187 19.66 7.91 -23.08
C ARG A 187 19.20 7.03 -24.24
N ALA A 188 20.03 6.12 -24.70
CA ALA A 188 19.74 5.28 -25.87
C ALA A 188 18.66 4.23 -25.58
N VAL A 189 18.54 3.78 -24.32
CA VAL A 189 17.63 2.67 -23.93
C VAL A 189 16.70 3.04 -22.78
N SER A 190 16.87 4.24 -22.19
CA SER A 190 16.05 4.63 -21.06
C SER A 190 14.63 4.97 -21.48
N ARG A 191 13.68 4.32 -20.79
CA ARG A 191 12.30 4.76 -20.74
C ARG A 191 12.08 5.46 -19.40
N ASP A 192 11.71 6.73 -19.46
CA ASP A 192 11.69 7.64 -18.31
C ASP A 192 10.68 8.79 -18.55
N SER A 193 10.64 9.77 -17.64
CA SER A 193 9.77 10.94 -17.73
C SER A 193 9.82 11.61 -19.09
N MET A 194 11.02 11.70 -19.68
CA MET A 194 11.18 12.34 -20.99
C MET A 194 10.52 11.52 -22.09
N THR A 195 10.65 10.19 -22.05
CA THR A 195 10.02 9.31 -23.05
C THR A 195 8.50 9.39 -22.94
N VAL A 196 7.94 9.34 -21.73
CA VAL A 196 6.49 9.45 -21.49
C VAL A 196 5.96 10.80 -21.98
N ALA A 197 6.63 11.89 -21.62
CA ALA A 197 6.26 13.24 -22.05
C ALA A 197 6.31 13.42 -23.58
N CYS A 198 7.27 12.77 -24.24
CA CYS A 198 7.36 12.76 -25.71
C CYS A 198 6.23 11.99 -26.37
N GLU A 199 5.85 10.84 -25.80
CA GLU A 199 4.78 9.98 -26.33
C GLU A 199 3.40 10.61 -26.15
N SER A 200 3.15 11.25 -25.00
CA SER A 200 1.88 11.93 -24.72
C SER A 200 1.78 13.34 -25.31
N GLY A 201 2.91 13.96 -25.60
CA GLY A 201 2.99 15.37 -25.99
C GLY A 201 2.91 16.35 -24.81
N SER A 202 2.96 15.87 -23.57
CA SER A 202 2.82 16.67 -22.35
C SER A 202 3.91 16.34 -21.32
N VAL A 203 4.65 17.37 -20.89
CA VAL A 203 5.62 17.26 -19.79
C VAL A 203 4.97 16.77 -18.50
N SER A 204 3.73 17.20 -18.23
CA SER A 204 3.02 16.85 -17.00
C SER A 204 2.80 15.34 -16.84
N ASP A 205 2.61 14.61 -17.95
CA ASP A 205 2.40 13.17 -17.93
C ASP A 205 3.68 12.38 -17.60
N GLY A 206 4.84 13.04 -17.78
CA GLY A 206 6.14 12.50 -17.38
C GLY A 206 6.49 12.73 -15.91
N VAL A 207 5.73 13.53 -15.16
CA VAL A 207 6.02 13.79 -13.75
C VAL A 207 5.69 12.60 -12.90
N VAL A 208 6.60 12.24 -11.99
CA VAL A 208 6.43 11.19 -10.98
C VAL A 208 6.12 11.85 -9.64
N SER A 209 5.05 11.43 -8.96
CA SER A 209 4.78 11.88 -7.60
C SER A 209 5.81 11.27 -6.63
N LEU A 210 6.24 12.05 -5.63
CA LEU A 210 7.11 11.56 -4.55
C LEU A 210 6.48 10.39 -3.77
N SER A 211 5.15 10.23 -3.80
CA SER A 211 4.48 9.08 -3.18
C SER A 211 4.84 7.73 -3.82
N PHE A 212 5.32 7.74 -5.06
CA PHE A 212 5.83 6.54 -5.74
C PHE A 212 7.31 6.29 -5.47
N VAL A 213 8.04 7.27 -4.92
CA VAL A 213 9.47 7.14 -4.62
C VAL A 213 9.65 6.28 -3.36
N ARG A 214 10.51 5.28 -3.44
CA ARG A 214 10.84 4.34 -2.37
C ARG A 214 12.07 4.79 -1.59
N GLY A 215 12.92 5.62 -2.17
CA GLY A 215 14.08 6.23 -1.54
C GLY A 215 15.16 6.62 -2.54
N VAL A 216 16.26 7.12 -1.99
CA VAL A 216 17.44 7.59 -2.72
C VAL A 216 18.55 6.55 -2.60
N VAL A 217 19.21 6.23 -3.72
CA VAL A 217 20.36 5.32 -3.75
C VAL A 217 21.56 6.02 -3.09
N ARG A 218 22.20 5.34 -2.14
CA ARG A 218 23.42 5.81 -1.43
C ARG A 218 24.69 5.62 -2.25
#